data_51d9cfb8a4a6eb7359c19a00199961e7
#
_entry.id   51d9cfb8a4a6eb7359c19a00199961e7
#
_cell.length_a   1.000
_cell.length_b   1.000
_cell.length_c   1.000
_cell.angle_alpha   90.00
_cell.angle_beta   90.00
_cell.angle_gamma   90.00
#
_symmetry.space_group_name_H-M   'P 1'
#
loop_
_entity.id
_entity.type
_entity.pdbx_description
1 polymer ?
#
loop_
_entity_poly.entity_id
_entity_poly.type
_entity_poly.pdbx_seq_one_letter_code
_entity_poly.pdbx_strand_id
1 'polypeptide(L)'
;MTSPVKTSSFPMKDDSGIKKWYVFDLETNGLYDEVTTIHCLVLHDLNRDQTFTYGPDSIAAGLEHLATADVLIGQNILFYDIPVIRKLYPFYTFAAARIIDTLITTRLIWPKEKLYDMDTEQYTQVPPKLRGSASLKAWGYRLSDYKISFKDFKEYSEEMLAYCIQDVNVTTKLFEHTQKQTCSETALKLEHDFALAIEKQIRSGFPFDVDACLDLVDDLRTKQATLEAHLKELFPPKKIETVFIPKVNNASRGYVKGEPFTKVMHEEFNPGSRQQIVDRLQTKYGWVPEKSTEKGNPSVDDDVLSALPYPEAKPLAEYMLIKKRLGQIADGNNAWLKLVNNETGCMHGDVVTNGCITGRCAHRNPNMGQVPAGYSEYGKECRELFHAPDGWTLIGVDAKALELRCLAGYLAYWDGGEYARVVTDESIDIHTYNQEMFGVPTRDIAKRLLYGLLYGCGALKAGTIIDPNEKNELVLRELGSTAINSFMKGIPALKELKNRIANNIAARGYLIGLDGRPLFCRSDFKGLNVLLQASGALIMKQVVIELHNKMYDLGYIYGHDWQQNAMIHDEVQVSCPPAMVDTLTTVALESFPASQQFFNFQCPIDGDAHVGYCWSDTH
;
A
#
# COMPACT_ATOMS: atom_id res chain seq x y z
N MET A 1 17.78 -24.23 -10.39
CA MET A 1 17.65 -25.18 -9.25
C MET A 1 18.09 -24.40 -8.02
N THR A 2 17.14 -23.81 -7.29
CA THR A 2 17.44 -23.28 -5.97
C THR A 2 17.43 -24.46 -5.02
N SER A 3 18.57 -24.72 -4.38
CA SER A 3 18.66 -25.64 -3.24
C SER A 3 17.56 -25.31 -2.22
N PRO A 4 17.00 -26.28 -1.50
CA PRO A 4 16.02 -25.99 -0.49
C PRO A 4 16.63 -25.01 0.51
N VAL A 5 15.98 -23.84 0.68
CA VAL A 5 16.35 -22.86 1.71
C VAL A 5 16.32 -23.63 3.03
N LYS A 6 17.45 -23.65 3.73
CA LYS A 6 17.54 -24.24 5.07
C LYS A 6 16.51 -23.51 5.94
N THR A 7 15.47 -24.22 6.33
CA THR A 7 14.51 -23.77 7.33
C THR A 7 15.22 -23.87 8.68
N SER A 8 15.73 -22.76 9.20
CA SER A 8 16.17 -22.72 10.58
C SER A 8 14.96 -22.41 11.46
N SER A 9 14.61 -23.34 12.33
CA SER A 9 13.97 -22.98 13.59
C SER A 9 14.92 -22.00 14.29
N PHE A 10 14.43 -20.82 14.73
CA PHE A 10 15.25 -19.88 15.51
C PHE A 10 15.88 -20.64 16.67
N PRO A 11 17.21 -20.77 16.77
CA PRO A 11 17.83 -21.51 17.86
C PRO A 11 17.59 -20.75 19.16
N MET A 12 16.78 -21.31 20.06
CA MET A 12 16.56 -20.77 21.41
C MET A 12 17.80 -20.95 22.30
N LYS A 13 18.76 -21.74 21.88
CA LYS A 13 20.04 -21.98 22.58
C LYS A 13 21.18 -21.96 21.60
N ASP A 14 22.21 -21.22 21.87
CA ASP A 14 23.51 -21.39 21.24
C ASP A 14 24.51 -22.01 22.25
N ASP A 15 25.60 -22.59 21.75
CA ASP A 15 26.62 -23.26 22.57
C ASP A 15 27.45 -22.28 23.43
N SER A 16 27.23 -20.96 23.37
CA SER A 16 28.01 -19.91 24.01
C SER A 16 27.38 -19.32 25.28
N GLY A 17 26.13 -19.73 25.64
CA GLY A 17 25.46 -19.24 26.84
C GLY A 17 23.93 -19.12 26.71
N ILE A 18 23.25 -18.85 27.82
CA ILE A 18 21.81 -18.62 27.82
C ILE A 18 21.54 -17.21 27.27
N LYS A 19 21.08 -17.12 26.02
CA LYS A 19 20.64 -15.84 25.42
C LYS A 19 19.42 -15.30 26.19
N LYS A 20 19.40 -13.97 26.38
CA LYS A 20 18.29 -13.25 27.02
C LYS A 20 17.26 -12.87 25.97
N TRP A 21 16.18 -13.62 25.92
CA TRP A 21 15.05 -13.40 25.01
C TRP A 21 13.88 -12.87 25.79
N TYR A 22 13.57 -11.59 25.58
CA TYR A 22 12.47 -10.93 26.30
C TYR A 22 11.31 -10.64 25.37
N VAL A 23 10.12 -11.11 25.75
CA VAL A 23 8.86 -10.61 25.23
C VAL A 23 8.46 -9.42 26.10
N PHE A 24 8.15 -8.28 25.50
CA PHE A 24 7.79 -7.09 26.25
C PHE A 24 6.64 -6.31 25.62
N ASP A 25 5.98 -5.53 26.44
CA ASP A 25 4.96 -4.57 26.09
C ASP A 25 4.98 -3.42 27.09
N LEU A 26 4.51 -2.23 26.71
CA LEU A 26 4.41 -1.08 27.59
C LEU A 26 3.08 -0.35 27.40
N GLU A 27 2.61 0.29 28.49
CA GLU A 27 1.42 1.12 28.45
C GLU A 27 1.78 2.59 28.72
N THR A 28 1.11 3.49 28.01
CA THR A 28 1.41 4.93 27.99
C THR A 28 0.15 5.77 28.10
N ASN A 29 0.33 7.08 28.33
CA ASN A 29 -0.79 8.02 28.44
C ASN A 29 -1.32 8.55 27.09
N GLY A 30 -0.80 8.13 25.94
CA GLY A 30 -1.26 8.61 24.64
C GLY A 30 -0.57 7.96 23.46
N LEU A 31 -0.98 8.34 22.24
CA LEU A 31 -0.29 7.96 21.01
C LEU A 31 1.07 8.66 20.92
N TYR A 32 1.92 8.24 19.98
CA TYR A 32 3.31 8.70 19.87
C TYR A 32 3.48 10.22 19.92
N ASP A 33 2.65 10.98 19.22
CA ASP A 33 2.78 12.45 19.17
C ASP A 33 2.45 13.09 20.51
N GLU A 34 1.46 12.56 21.22
CA GLU A 34 0.94 13.07 22.49
C GLU A 34 1.58 12.44 23.73
N VAL A 35 2.31 11.31 23.57
CA VAL A 35 2.85 10.56 24.71
C VAL A 35 3.88 11.36 25.47
N THR A 36 3.71 11.39 26.80
CA THR A 36 4.61 12.05 27.76
C THR A 36 5.07 11.12 28.89
N THR A 37 4.40 9.96 29.05
CA THR A 37 4.64 9.07 30.19
C THR A 37 4.46 7.62 29.82
N ILE A 38 5.40 6.75 30.22
CA ILE A 38 5.23 5.30 30.28
C ILE A 38 4.68 4.96 31.65
N HIS A 39 3.51 4.35 31.71
CA HIS A 39 2.84 3.97 32.95
C HIS A 39 3.35 2.66 33.53
N CYS A 40 3.56 1.66 32.68
CA CYS A 40 4.14 0.40 33.08
C CYS A 40 4.88 -0.27 31.92
N LEU A 41 5.79 -1.16 32.28
CA LEU A 41 6.55 -2.02 31.39
C LEU A 41 6.51 -3.44 31.93
N VAL A 42 6.21 -4.41 31.08
CA VAL A 42 6.21 -5.82 31.41
C VAL A 42 7.18 -6.55 30.50
N LEU A 43 8.04 -7.40 31.12
CA LEU A 43 8.99 -8.28 30.42
C LEU A 43 8.76 -9.71 30.81
N HIS A 44 8.80 -10.62 29.85
CA HIS A 44 8.80 -12.06 30.08
C HIS A 44 10.08 -12.68 29.49
N ASP A 45 10.90 -13.26 30.34
CA ASP A 45 12.12 -14.02 29.96
C ASP A 45 11.71 -15.42 29.50
N LEU A 46 11.78 -15.66 28.17
CA LEU A 46 11.39 -16.95 27.57
C LEU A 46 12.28 -18.11 28.02
N ASN A 47 13.53 -17.88 28.41
CA ASN A 47 14.46 -18.93 28.80
C ASN A 47 14.28 -19.36 30.27
N ARG A 48 13.83 -18.43 31.12
CA ARG A 48 13.61 -18.68 32.54
C ARG A 48 12.15 -18.85 32.93
N ASP A 49 11.23 -18.60 31.98
CA ASP A 49 9.79 -18.56 32.21
C ASP A 49 9.43 -17.64 33.39
N GLN A 50 9.98 -16.44 33.38
CA GLN A 50 9.82 -15.48 34.45
C GLN A 50 9.34 -14.12 33.92
N THR A 51 8.26 -13.60 34.52
CA THR A 51 7.71 -12.28 34.20
C THR A 51 8.17 -11.24 35.22
N PHE A 52 8.60 -10.08 34.74
CA PHE A 52 8.98 -8.92 35.52
C PHE A 52 8.04 -7.77 35.16
N THR A 53 7.63 -7.03 36.18
CA THR A 53 6.71 -5.89 36.07
C THR A 53 7.33 -4.65 36.64
N TYR A 54 7.18 -3.52 35.96
CA TYR A 54 7.70 -2.22 36.34
C TYR A 54 6.57 -1.20 36.25
N GLY A 55 6.22 -0.63 37.39
CA GLY A 55 5.27 0.49 37.49
C GLY A 55 5.97 1.85 37.35
N PRO A 56 5.25 2.96 37.56
CA PRO A 56 5.74 4.32 37.27
C PRO A 56 7.08 4.66 37.93
N ASP A 57 7.29 4.23 39.16
CA ASP A 57 8.51 4.52 39.94
C ASP A 57 9.72 3.65 39.57
N SER A 58 9.52 2.64 38.71
CA SER A 58 10.54 1.65 38.34
C SER A 58 10.79 1.50 36.85
N ILE A 59 10.22 2.38 36.03
CA ILE A 59 10.38 2.33 34.55
C ILE A 59 11.86 2.34 34.16
N ALA A 60 12.68 3.20 34.74
CA ALA A 60 14.12 3.27 34.44
C ALA A 60 14.82 1.93 34.69
N ALA A 61 14.55 1.27 35.80
CA ALA A 61 15.09 -0.06 36.10
C ALA A 61 14.59 -1.13 35.12
N GLY A 62 13.33 -1.01 34.68
CA GLY A 62 12.76 -1.86 33.60
C GLY A 62 13.46 -1.69 32.28
N LEU A 63 13.78 -0.45 31.90
CA LEU A 63 14.51 -0.15 30.65
C LEU A 63 15.98 -0.61 30.74
N GLU A 64 16.63 -0.49 31.88
CA GLU A 64 17.96 -1.09 32.12
C GLU A 64 17.91 -2.61 31.94
N HIS A 65 16.91 -3.26 32.51
CA HIS A 65 16.71 -4.71 32.30
C HIS A 65 16.48 -5.05 30.83
N LEU A 66 15.58 -4.32 30.15
CA LEU A 66 15.29 -4.49 28.71
C LEU A 66 16.55 -4.34 27.85
N ALA A 67 17.42 -3.38 28.17
CA ALA A 67 18.67 -3.13 27.45
C ALA A 67 19.70 -4.27 27.54
N THR A 68 19.52 -5.22 28.46
CA THR A 68 20.36 -6.42 28.56
C THR A 68 19.97 -7.53 27.60
N ALA A 69 18.92 -7.36 26.80
CA ALA A 69 18.40 -8.37 25.89
C ALA A 69 19.32 -8.66 24.71
N ASP A 70 19.46 -9.94 24.35
CA ASP A 70 20.00 -10.36 23.05
C ASP A 70 18.92 -10.34 21.98
N VAL A 71 17.66 -10.60 22.37
CA VAL A 71 16.50 -10.58 21.48
C VAL A 71 15.32 -9.91 22.17
N LEU A 72 14.72 -8.93 21.51
CA LEU A 72 13.49 -8.26 21.91
C LEU A 72 12.34 -8.71 21.02
N ILE A 73 11.26 -9.12 21.64
CA ILE A 73 10.06 -9.61 20.96
C ILE A 73 8.85 -8.82 21.45
N GLY A 74 7.99 -8.41 20.55
CA GLY A 74 6.73 -7.73 20.93
C GLY A 74 5.82 -7.51 19.73
N GLN A 75 4.65 -6.98 19.98
CA GLN A 75 3.63 -6.76 18.95
C GLN A 75 3.62 -5.28 18.54
N ASN A 76 4.03 -4.97 17.32
CA ASN A 76 4.12 -3.60 16.79
C ASN A 76 5.17 -2.71 17.49
N ILE A 77 6.15 -3.33 18.12
CA ILE A 77 7.17 -2.62 18.91
C ILE A 77 8.07 -1.72 18.08
N LEU A 78 8.25 -2.02 16.78
CA LEU A 78 9.05 -1.18 15.88
C LEU A 78 8.38 0.16 15.55
N PHE A 79 7.05 0.23 15.57
CA PHE A 79 6.33 1.45 15.22
C PHE A 79 5.77 2.20 16.44
N TYR A 80 5.80 1.58 17.64
CA TYR A 80 5.28 2.24 18.84
C TYR A 80 6.24 2.16 20.04
N ASP A 81 6.44 0.99 20.65
CA ASP A 81 7.13 0.87 21.94
C ASP A 81 8.57 1.39 21.90
N ILE A 82 9.37 0.93 20.95
CA ILE A 82 10.76 1.35 20.79
C ILE A 82 10.87 2.84 20.45
N PRO A 83 10.10 3.40 19.51
CA PRO A 83 10.04 4.85 19.30
C PRO A 83 9.64 5.65 20.53
N VAL A 84 8.65 5.21 21.31
CA VAL A 84 8.24 5.87 22.55
C VAL A 84 9.38 5.87 23.59
N ILE A 85 10.06 4.72 23.75
CA ILE A 85 11.22 4.66 24.65
C ILE A 85 12.31 5.64 24.18
N ARG A 86 12.63 5.69 22.90
CA ARG A 86 13.62 6.65 22.35
C ARG A 86 13.21 8.11 22.56
N LYS A 87 11.91 8.43 22.45
CA LYS A 87 11.38 9.78 22.66
C LYS A 87 11.51 10.22 24.12
N LEU A 88 11.11 9.36 25.06
CA LEU A 88 11.02 9.72 26.48
C LEU A 88 12.30 9.42 27.27
N TYR A 89 13.08 8.44 26.82
CA TYR A 89 14.30 7.97 27.47
C TYR A 89 15.44 7.78 26.45
N PRO A 90 15.95 8.85 25.82
CA PRO A 90 16.87 8.79 24.68
C PRO A 90 18.25 8.17 25.01
N PHE A 91 18.56 7.97 26.28
CA PHE A 91 19.81 7.35 26.72
C PHE A 91 19.81 5.82 26.61
N TYR A 92 18.62 5.19 26.51
CA TYR A 92 18.53 3.75 26.33
C TYR A 92 18.55 3.39 24.85
N THR A 93 19.44 2.45 24.50
CA THR A 93 19.60 1.96 23.13
C THR A 93 19.55 0.44 23.12
N PHE A 94 18.91 -0.10 22.10
CA PHE A 94 18.78 -1.53 21.87
C PHE A 94 19.57 -1.96 20.63
N ALA A 95 20.63 -1.24 20.27
CA ALA A 95 21.40 -1.47 19.04
C ALA A 95 22.04 -2.86 18.95
N ALA A 96 22.32 -3.50 20.09
CA ALA A 96 22.89 -4.85 20.14
C ALA A 96 21.83 -5.96 20.09
N ALA A 97 20.55 -5.65 20.36
CA ALA A 97 19.50 -6.64 20.40
C ALA A 97 18.90 -6.88 19.00
N ARG A 98 18.68 -8.17 18.67
CA ARG A 98 17.83 -8.52 17.52
C ARG A 98 16.37 -8.21 17.89
N ILE A 99 15.67 -7.48 17.03
CA ILE A 99 14.25 -7.16 17.23
C ILE A 99 13.39 -8.10 16.39
N ILE A 100 12.35 -8.67 17.01
CA ILE A 100 11.33 -9.50 16.36
C ILE A 100 9.97 -8.89 16.64
N ASP A 101 9.41 -8.20 15.67
CA ASP A 101 8.05 -7.69 15.73
C ASP A 101 7.06 -8.75 15.26
N THR A 102 6.19 -9.20 16.16
CA THR A 102 5.23 -10.27 15.86
C THR A 102 4.15 -9.82 14.88
N LEU A 103 3.84 -8.51 14.77
CA LEU A 103 2.92 -8.00 13.77
C LEU A 103 3.50 -8.13 12.34
N ILE A 104 4.78 -7.81 12.18
CA ILE A 104 5.49 -7.97 10.90
C ILE A 104 5.61 -9.46 10.55
N THR A 105 6.06 -10.26 11.52
CA THR A 105 6.22 -11.71 11.35
C THR A 105 4.91 -12.39 10.96
N THR A 106 3.81 -12.07 11.63
CA THR A 106 2.50 -12.69 11.34
C THR A 106 1.94 -12.26 9.99
N ARG A 107 2.13 -11.01 9.58
CA ARG A 107 1.73 -10.53 8.24
C ARG A 107 2.54 -11.20 7.12
N LEU A 108 3.80 -11.53 7.38
CA LEU A 108 4.64 -12.24 6.42
C LEU A 108 4.22 -13.70 6.26
N ILE A 109 3.94 -14.40 7.37
CA ILE A 109 3.54 -15.82 7.36
C ILE A 109 2.09 -15.98 6.86
N TRP A 110 1.21 -15.08 7.31
CA TRP A 110 -0.22 -15.12 6.98
C TRP A 110 -0.69 -13.74 6.47
N PRO A 111 -0.59 -13.47 5.17
CA PRO A 111 -1.21 -12.29 4.57
C PRO A 111 -2.71 -12.21 4.89
N LYS A 112 -3.26 -11.00 4.82
CA LYS A 112 -4.64 -10.69 5.22
C LYS A 112 -5.68 -11.66 4.63
N GLU A 113 -5.55 -11.99 3.36
CA GLU A 113 -6.47 -12.87 2.64
C GLU A 113 -6.41 -14.29 3.20
N LYS A 114 -5.21 -14.77 3.52
CA LYS A 114 -5.01 -16.08 4.14
C LYS A 114 -5.55 -16.12 5.57
N LEU A 115 -5.30 -15.08 6.36
CA LEU A 115 -5.90 -14.96 7.69
C LEU A 115 -7.43 -14.96 7.63
N TYR A 116 -8.02 -14.28 6.64
CA TYR A 116 -9.46 -14.23 6.47
C TYR A 116 -10.04 -15.62 6.16
N ASP A 117 -9.39 -16.37 5.25
CA ASP A 117 -9.79 -17.74 4.92
C ASP A 117 -9.68 -18.65 6.17
N MET A 118 -8.58 -18.57 6.92
CA MET A 118 -8.40 -19.32 8.17
C MET A 118 -9.46 -18.96 9.22
N ASP A 119 -9.84 -17.68 9.35
CA ASP A 119 -10.86 -17.23 10.31
C ASP A 119 -12.27 -17.69 9.93
N THR A 120 -12.52 -17.97 8.66
CA THR A 120 -13.80 -18.49 8.20
C THR A 120 -13.89 -20.02 8.26
N GLU A 121 -12.77 -20.72 8.16
CA GLU A 121 -12.69 -22.17 8.05
C GLU A 121 -12.26 -22.86 9.36
N GLN A 122 -11.24 -22.32 10.04
CA GLN A 122 -10.58 -22.96 11.18
C GLN A 122 -10.83 -22.22 12.50
N TYR A 123 -10.78 -20.90 12.49
CA TYR A 123 -10.90 -20.04 13.68
C TYR A 123 -12.23 -19.28 13.70
N THR A 124 -13.33 -20.02 13.58
CA THR A 124 -14.69 -19.48 13.46
C THR A 124 -15.13 -18.61 14.65
N GLN A 125 -14.45 -18.75 15.81
CA GLN A 125 -14.65 -17.92 17.01
C GLN A 125 -14.15 -16.48 16.83
N VAL A 126 -13.36 -16.17 15.79
CA VAL A 126 -12.92 -14.79 15.51
C VAL A 126 -14.11 -13.95 15.07
N PRO A 127 -14.42 -12.85 15.78
CA PRO A 127 -15.53 -11.98 15.43
C PRO A 127 -15.43 -11.46 13.99
N PRO A 128 -16.54 -11.34 13.22
CA PRO A 128 -16.52 -10.92 11.82
C PRO A 128 -15.74 -9.63 11.54
N LYS A 129 -15.76 -8.67 12.46
CA LYS A 129 -15.01 -7.40 12.35
C LYS A 129 -13.50 -7.55 12.48
N LEU A 130 -13.02 -8.67 13.03
CA LEU A 130 -11.60 -8.97 13.25
C LEU A 130 -11.05 -9.98 12.24
N ARG A 131 -11.87 -10.58 11.38
CA ARG A 131 -11.43 -11.56 10.39
C ARG A 131 -10.42 -10.95 9.42
N GLY A 132 -9.34 -11.68 9.18
CA GLY A 132 -8.21 -11.22 8.37
C GLY A 132 -7.29 -10.20 9.07
N SER A 133 -7.57 -9.85 10.33
CA SER A 133 -6.72 -8.93 11.09
C SER A 133 -5.54 -9.65 11.74
N ALA A 134 -4.33 -9.05 11.65
CA ALA A 134 -3.15 -9.51 12.37
C ALA A 134 -2.98 -8.82 13.75
N SER A 135 -3.99 -8.11 14.25
CA SER A 135 -3.93 -7.48 15.58
C SER A 135 -3.84 -8.50 16.70
N LEU A 136 -3.20 -8.13 17.82
CA LEU A 136 -3.08 -8.99 18.99
C LEU A 136 -4.45 -9.46 19.50
N LYS A 137 -5.46 -8.59 19.43
CA LYS A 137 -6.84 -8.94 19.77
C LYS A 137 -7.39 -10.09 18.91
N ALA A 138 -7.15 -10.06 17.59
CA ALA A 138 -7.58 -11.14 16.70
C ALA A 138 -6.82 -12.44 16.99
N TRP A 139 -5.52 -12.34 17.28
CA TRP A 139 -4.70 -13.48 17.68
C TRP A 139 -5.13 -14.07 19.02
N GLY A 140 -5.56 -13.26 19.98
CA GLY A 140 -6.14 -13.74 21.22
C GLY A 140 -7.34 -14.68 20.99
N TYR A 141 -8.21 -14.38 20.00
CA TYR A 141 -9.29 -15.29 19.61
C TYR A 141 -8.76 -16.58 18.97
N ARG A 142 -7.77 -16.50 18.06
CA ARG A 142 -7.20 -17.69 17.40
C ARG A 142 -6.48 -18.61 18.37
N LEU A 143 -5.80 -18.06 19.35
CA LEU A 143 -5.01 -18.80 20.35
C LEU A 143 -5.83 -19.18 21.59
N SER A 144 -7.11 -18.80 21.66
CA SER A 144 -8.00 -18.99 22.83
C SER A 144 -7.42 -18.39 24.11
N ASP A 145 -6.70 -17.27 23.98
CA ASP A 145 -6.12 -16.49 25.06
C ASP A 145 -6.48 -15.01 24.87
N TYR A 146 -7.59 -14.61 25.47
CA TYR A 146 -8.25 -13.34 25.15
C TYR A 146 -7.59 -12.16 25.82
N LYS A 147 -7.42 -11.07 25.06
CA LYS A 147 -7.05 -9.78 25.63
C LYS A 147 -8.09 -9.28 26.63
N ILE A 148 -7.62 -8.70 27.72
CA ILE A 148 -8.48 -7.96 28.66
C ILE A 148 -9.01 -6.71 27.95
N SER A 149 -10.21 -6.27 28.30
CA SER A 149 -10.75 -5.01 27.79
C SER A 149 -10.37 -3.88 28.73
N PHE A 150 -9.53 -2.95 28.27
CA PHE A 150 -9.12 -1.77 29.03
C PHE A 150 -9.31 -0.51 28.17
N LYS A 151 -9.57 0.66 28.77
CA LYS A 151 -9.88 1.89 28.03
C LYS A 151 -9.33 3.18 28.68
N ASP A 152 -9.00 3.18 29.94
CA ASP A 152 -8.54 4.37 30.63
C ASP A 152 -7.02 4.39 30.76
N PHE A 153 -6.38 5.00 29.75
CA PHE A 153 -4.93 5.11 29.66
C PHE A 153 -4.38 6.45 30.21
N LYS A 154 -5.19 7.25 30.91
CA LYS A 154 -4.75 8.57 31.37
C LYS A 154 -3.78 8.49 32.53
N GLU A 155 -4.04 7.60 33.48
CA GLU A 155 -3.25 7.39 34.68
C GLU A 155 -2.97 5.91 34.89
N TYR A 156 -1.88 5.61 35.58
CA TYR A 156 -1.54 4.23 35.95
C TYR A 156 -2.62 3.62 36.86
N SER A 157 -2.91 2.35 36.63
CA SER A 157 -3.72 1.53 37.54
C SER A 157 -3.25 0.06 37.52
N GLU A 158 -3.60 -0.69 38.56
CA GLU A 158 -3.30 -2.12 38.64
C GLU A 158 -4.05 -2.91 37.54
N GLU A 159 -5.22 -2.44 37.10
CA GLU A 159 -5.95 -2.99 35.98
C GLU A 159 -5.20 -2.77 34.67
N MET A 160 -4.53 -1.64 34.49
CA MET A 160 -3.65 -1.36 33.35
C MET A 160 -2.44 -2.31 33.37
N LEU A 161 -1.81 -2.50 34.51
CA LEU A 161 -0.71 -3.46 34.63
C LEU A 161 -1.16 -4.89 34.31
N ALA A 162 -2.32 -5.33 34.81
CA ALA A 162 -2.90 -6.63 34.49
C ALA A 162 -3.19 -6.76 32.98
N TYR A 163 -3.64 -5.68 32.34
CA TYR A 163 -3.85 -5.63 30.90
C TYR A 163 -2.52 -5.81 30.13
N CYS A 164 -1.45 -5.09 30.51
CA CYS A 164 -0.12 -5.19 29.91
C CYS A 164 0.47 -6.62 30.09
N ILE A 165 0.33 -7.23 31.27
CA ILE A 165 0.74 -8.61 31.54
C ILE A 165 0.02 -9.58 30.59
N GLN A 166 -1.28 -9.40 30.38
CA GLN A 166 -2.04 -10.26 29.47
C GLN A 166 -1.61 -10.07 28.02
N ASP A 167 -1.26 -8.85 27.59
CA ASP A 167 -0.76 -8.60 26.23
C ASP A 167 0.60 -9.27 26.00
N VAL A 168 1.49 -9.27 27.00
CA VAL A 168 2.75 -10.04 26.95
C VAL A 168 2.49 -11.54 26.89
N ASN A 169 1.52 -12.08 27.64
CA ASN A 169 1.14 -13.50 27.60
C ASN A 169 0.64 -13.91 26.20
N VAL A 170 -0.28 -13.12 25.63
CA VAL A 170 -0.80 -13.38 24.28
C VAL A 170 0.31 -13.30 23.23
N THR A 171 1.20 -12.29 23.36
CA THR A 171 2.35 -12.09 22.45
C THR A 171 3.34 -13.26 22.56
N THR A 172 3.59 -13.77 23.74
CA THR A 172 4.44 -14.96 23.99
C THR A 172 3.88 -16.17 23.25
N LYS A 173 2.60 -16.49 23.44
CA LYS A 173 1.93 -17.59 22.73
C LYS A 173 1.91 -17.39 21.20
N LEU A 174 1.72 -16.14 20.77
CA LEU A 174 1.77 -15.81 19.35
C LEU A 174 3.17 -16.06 18.79
N PHE A 175 4.22 -15.60 19.47
CA PHE A 175 5.59 -15.86 19.08
C PHE A 175 5.87 -17.35 18.97
N GLU A 176 5.54 -18.15 19.98
CA GLU A 176 5.66 -19.61 19.95
C GLU A 176 4.87 -20.25 18.81
N HIS A 177 3.69 -19.72 18.48
CA HIS A 177 2.90 -20.17 17.34
C HIS A 177 3.60 -19.90 16.01
N THR A 178 4.25 -18.74 15.87
CA THR A 178 5.04 -18.39 14.66
C THR A 178 6.25 -19.30 14.50
N GLN A 179 6.90 -19.72 15.60
CA GLN A 179 8.06 -20.62 15.57
C GLN A 179 7.74 -22.02 15.01
N LYS A 180 6.49 -22.44 15.04
CA LYS A 180 6.01 -23.70 14.45
C LYS A 180 5.80 -23.63 12.94
N GLN A 181 5.96 -22.45 12.36
CA GLN A 181 5.75 -22.21 10.94
C GLN A 181 7.08 -22.13 10.18
N THR A 182 7.05 -22.60 8.95
CA THR A 182 8.18 -22.40 8.04
C THR A 182 8.17 -20.97 7.51
N CYS A 183 9.20 -20.20 7.83
CA CYS A 183 9.39 -18.86 7.32
C CYS A 183 10.84 -18.64 6.86
N SER A 184 11.03 -17.88 5.81
CA SER A 184 12.38 -17.52 5.34
C SER A 184 13.03 -16.51 6.27
N GLU A 185 14.25 -16.80 6.75
CA GLU A 185 15.04 -15.85 7.54
C GLU A 185 15.38 -14.58 6.75
N THR A 186 15.67 -14.73 5.45
CA THR A 186 15.92 -13.58 4.56
C THR A 186 14.68 -12.68 4.50
N ALA A 187 13.49 -13.27 4.36
CA ALA A 187 12.25 -12.50 4.33
C ALA A 187 11.96 -11.81 5.68
N LEU A 188 12.18 -12.51 6.80
CA LEU A 188 12.04 -11.91 8.14
C LEU A 188 12.99 -10.74 8.33
N LYS A 189 14.28 -10.93 7.99
CA LYS A 189 15.27 -9.87 8.12
C LYS A 189 14.93 -8.67 7.25
N LEU A 190 14.61 -8.90 5.97
CA LEU A 190 14.24 -7.85 5.02
C LEU A 190 13.05 -7.02 5.52
N GLU A 191 11.98 -7.65 6.00
CA GLU A 191 10.80 -6.93 6.47
C GLU A 191 11.08 -6.12 7.74
N HIS A 192 11.92 -6.61 8.67
CA HIS A 192 12.26 -5.88 9.88
C HIS A 192 13.22 -4.72 9.59
N ASP A 193 14.25 -4.93 8.77
CA ASP A 193 15.19 -3.87 8.38
C ASP A 193 14.46 -2.76 7.60
N PHE A 194 13.58 -3.14 6.68
CA PHE A 194 12.76 -2.19 5.94
C PHE A 194 11.78 -1.42 6.86
N ALA A 195 11.20 -2.10 7.86
CA ALA A 195 10.31 -1.44 8.83
C ALA A 195 11.02 -0.37 9.64
N LEU A 196 12.30 -0.57 9.98
CA LEU A 196 13.12 0.45 10.66
C LEU A 196 13.32 1.71 9.80
N ALA A 197 13.52 1.56 8.49
CA ALA A 197 13.63 2.69 7.57
C ALA A 197 12.27 3.42 7.42
N ILE A 198 11.19 2.67 7.30
CA ILE A 198 9.84 3.22 7.17
C ILE A 198 9.36 3.90 8.46
N GLU A 199 9.73 3.37 9.63
CA GLU A 199 9.44 4.05 10.91
C GLU A 199 10.02 5.47 10.91
N LYS A 200 11.28 5.62 10.49
CA LYS A 200 11.95 6.93 10.39
C LYS A 200 11.26 7.85 9.37
N GLN A 201 10.89 7.32 8.20
CA GLN A 201 10.11 8.07 7.20
C GLN A 201 8.80 8.61 7.79
N ILE A 202 8.04 7.76 8.51
CA ILE A 202 6.77 8.17 9.13
C ILE A 202 7.02 9.28 10.17
N ARG A 203 8.11 9.21 10.96
CA ARG A 203 8.43 10.24 11.97
C ARG A 203 8.89 11.55 11.36
N SER A 204 9.72 11.49 10.32
CA SER A 204 10.13 12.71 9.60
C SER A 204 8.95 13.38 8.91
N GLY A 205 8.08 12.57 8.29
CA GLY A 205 6.98 13.06 7.47
C GLY A 205 7.44 13.69 6.15
N PHE A 206 6.47 14.20 5.40
CA PHE A 206 6.71 14.93 4.17
C PHE A 206 6.17 16.36 4.37
N PRO A 207 7.01 17.41 4.31
CA PRO A 207 6.53 18.78 4.44
C PRO A 207 5.45 19.10 3.42
N PHE A 208 4.43 19.84 3.85
CA PHE A 208 3.20 20.05 3.09
C PHE A 208 2.78 21.52 3.12
N ASP A 209 2.63 22.14 1.96
CA ASP A 209 2.23 23.52 1.82
C ASP A 209 0.72 23.68 2.03
N VAL A 210 0.33 24.08 3.24
CA VAL A 210 -1.07 24.28 3.64
C VAL A 210 -1.68 25.47 2.91
N ASP A 211 -0.93 26.55 2.72
CA ASP A 211 -1.46 27.78 2.10
C ASP A 211 -1.71 27.56 0.62
N ALA A 212 -0.75 27.00 -0.12
CA ALA A 212 -0.95 26.60 -1.52
C ALA A 212 -2.08 25.57 -1.67
N CYS A 213 -2.25 24.68 -0.68
CA CYS A 213 -3.35 23.72 -0.66
C CYS A 213 -4.72 24.40 -0.52
N LEU A 214 -4.84 25.42 0.33
CA LEU A 214 -6.06 26.20 0.49
C LEU A 214 -6.41 26.97 -0.79
N ASP A 215 -5.42 27.56 -1.46
CA ASP A 215 -5.60 28.23 -2.74
C ASP A 215 -6.11 27.26 -3.82
N LEU A 216 -5.52 26.06 -3.89
CA LEU A 216 -5.99 25.01 -4.80
C LEU A 216 -7.44 24.58 -4.49
N VAL A 217 -7.81 24.46 -3.22
CA VAL A 217 -9.18 24.14 -2.81
C VAL A 217 -10.17 25.22 -3.27
N ASP A 218 -9.83 26.50 -3.12
CA ASP A 218 -10.70 27.60 -3.52
C ASP A 218 -10.88 27.66 -5.05
N ASP A 219 -9.82 27.42 -5.82
CA ASP A 219 -9.90 27.31 -7.29
C ASP A 219 -10.80 26.12 -7.70
N LEU A 220 -10.60 24.95 -7.11
CA LEU A 220 -11.41 23.76 -7.39
C LEU A 220 -12.89 23.96 -7.02
N ARG A 221 -13.19 24.61 -5.91
CA ARG A 221 -14.57 24.93 -5.51
C ARG A 221 -15.24 25.90 -6.46
N THR A 222 -14.52 26.90 -6.92
CA THR A 222 -15.00 27.87 -7.91
C THR A 222 -15.34 27.18 -9.23
N LYS A 223 -14.46 26.32 -9.73
CA LYS A 223 -14.70 25.51 -10.93
C LYS A 223 -15.88 24.54 -10.73
N GLN A 224 -15.95 23.88 -9.56
CA GLN A 224 -17.05 22.98 -9.24
C GLN A 224 -18.41 23.69 -9.26
N ALA A 225 -18.51 24.88 -8.65
CA ALA A 225 -19.74 25.68 -8.63
C ALA A 225 -20.17 26.11 -10.04
N THR A 226 -19.22 26.51 -10.87
CA THR A 226 -19.46 26.89 -12.28
C THR A 226 -19.98 25.71 -13.08
N LEU A 227 -19.35 24.54 -12.95
CA LEU A 227 -19.80 23.31 -13.60
C LEU A 227 -21.17 22.84 -13.09
N GLU A 228 -21.42 22.97 -11.81
CA GLU A 228 -22.72 22.61 -11.22
C GLU A 228 -23.85 23.47 -11.80
N ALA A 229 -23.65 24.78 -11.90
CA ALA A 229 -24.62 25.68 -12.52
C ALA A 229 -24.88 25.30 -13.99
N HIS A 230 -23.83 25.10 -14.77
CA HIS A 230 -23.94 24.66 -16.17
C HIS A 230 -24.64 23.31 -16.31
N LEU A 231 -24.33 22.34 -15.48
CA LEU A 231 -24.96 21.01 -15.50
C LEU A 231 -26.43 21.04 -15.11
N LYS A 232 -26.85 21.97 -14.22
CA LYS A 232 -28.26 22.20 -13.90
C LYS A 232 -29.03 22.79 -15.07
N GLU A 233 -28.40 23.62 -15.90
CA GLU A 233 -29.01 24.12 -17.15
C GLU A 233 -29.18 22.98 -18.18
N LEU A 234 -28.16 22.13 -18.34
CA LEU A 234 -28.19 20.98 -19.25
C LEU A 234 -29.20 19.90 -18.82
N PHE A 235 -29.44 19.76 -17.53
CA PHE A 235 -30.36 18.81 -16.92
C PHE A 235 -31.40 19.55 -16.04
N PRO A 236 -32.46 20.14 -16.62
CA PRO A 236 -33.46 20.85 -15.86
C PRO A 236 -34.21 19.94 -14.87
N PRO A 237 -34.89 20.51 -13.87
CA PRO A 237 -35.58 19.74 -12.86
C PRO A 237 -36.55 18.71 -13.45
N LYS A 238 -36.48 17.48 -12.97
CA LYS A 238 -37.36 16.37 -13.40
C LYS A 238 -38.64 16.36 -12.59
N LYS A 239 -39.79 16.38 -13.27
CA LYS A 239 -41.10 16.20 -12.64
C LYS A 239 -41.22 14.75 -12.18
N ILE A 240 -41.39 14.54 -10.86
CA ILE A 240 -41.66 13.23 -10.26
C ILE A 240 -43.09 13.25 -9.72
N GLU A 241 -43.87 12.30 -10.19
CA GLU A 241 -45.25 12.09 -9.69
C GLU A 241 -45.26 10.84 -8.81
N THR A 242 -45.67 11.02 -7.54
CA THR A 242 -45.82 9.91 -6.60
C THR A 242 -47.28 9.82 -6.19
N VAL A 243 -47.93 8.72 -6.52
CA VAL A 243 -49.30 8.45 -6.07
C VAL A 243 -49.24 7.74 -4.72
N PHE A 244 -49.96 8.30 -3.73
CA PHE A 244 -50.13 7.67 -2.44
C PHE A 244 -51.54 7.80 -1.96
N ILE A 245 -52.00 6.92 -1.06
CA ILE A 245 -53.34 6.94 -0.45
C ILE A 245 -53.21 7.54 0.95
N PRO A 246 -53.73 8.77 1.19
CA PRO A 246 -53.67 9.39 2.49
C PRO A 246 -54.44 8.59 3.55
N LYS A 247 -53.86 8.45 4.73
CA LYS A 247 -54.49 7.79 5.88
C LYS A 247 -55.41 8.71 6.69
N VAL A 248 -55.31 10.02 6.44
CA VAL A 248 -56.10 11.07 7.10
C VAL A 248 -56.51 12.16 6.10
N ASN A 249 -57.62 12.85 6.36
CA ASN A 249 -58.01 14.05 5.60
C ASN A 249 -57.07 15.21 5.95
N ASN A 250 -56.61 15.96 4.95
CA ASN A 250 -55.83 17.19 5.13
C ASN A 250 -56.24 18.21 4.06
N ALA A 251 -57.17 19.09 4.42
CA ALA A 251 -57.73 20.07 3.50
C ALA A 251 -56.71 21.07 2.97
N SER A 252 -55.71 21.46 3.78
CA SER A 252 -54.63 22.39 3.36
C SER A 252 -53.70 21.80 2.32
N ARG A 253 -53.63 20.47 2.21
CA ARG A 253 -52.83 19.74 1.21
C ARG A 253 -53.69 19.05 0.14
N GLY A 254 -55.01 19.18 0.20
CA GLY A 254 -55.93 18.53 -0.72
C GLY A 254 -56.04 17.01 -0.55
N TYR A 255 -55.69 16.45 0.63
CA TYR A 255 -55.71 15.01 0.87
C TYR A 255 -57.10 14.58 1.35
N VAL A 256 -57.68 13.57 0.67
CA VAL A 256 -58.87 12.86 1.11
C VAL A 256 -58.47 11.46 1.57
N LYS A 257 -58.86 11.07 2.78
CA LYS A 257 -58.57 9.75 3.34
C LYS A 257 -59.12 8.64 2.45
N GLY A 258 -58.25 7.72 2.04
CA GLY A 258 -58.59 6.56 1.23
C GLY A 258 -58.63 6.82 -0.29
N GLU A 259 -58.49 8.06 -0.75
CA GLU A 259 -58.46 8.39 -2.17
C GLU A 259 -56.99 8.55 -2.66
N PRO A 260 -56.65 8.07 -3.86
CA PRO A 260 -55.32 8.28 -4.43
C PRO A 260 -55.04 9.79 -4.63
N PHE A 261 -53.91 10.25 -4.11
CA PHE A 261 -53.42 11.61 -4.32
C PHE A 261 -52.08 11.57 -5.06
N THR A 262 -52.00 12.33 -6.15
CA THR A 262 -50.75 12.49 -6.90
C THR A 262 -49.94 13.67 -6.37
N LYS A 263 -48.86 13.38 -5.68
CA LYS A 263 -47.89 14.40 -5.26
C LYS A 263 -46.93 14.66 -6.40
N VAL A 264 -46.86 15.88 -6.88
CA VAL A 264 -45.92 16.33 -7.88
C VAL A 264 -44.72 16.99 -7.18
N MET A 265 -43.52 16.55 -7.47
CA MET A 265 -42.26 17.14 -7.01
C MET A 265 -41.37 17.44 -8.22
N HIS A 266 -40.60 18.50 -8.12
CA HIS A 266 -39.53 18.79 -9.10
C HIS A 266 -38.18 18.43 -8.44
N GLU A 267 -37.49 17.42 -8.99
CA GLU A 267 -36.20 16.99 -8.51
C GLU A 267 -35.12 17.77 -9.24
N GLU A 268 -34.41 18.61 -8.51
CA GLU A 268 -33.22 19.30 -9.00
C GLU A 268 -32.13 18.28 -9.34
N PHE A 269 -31.37 18.52 -10.41
CA PHE A 269 -30.26 17.67 -10.78
C PHE A 269 -29.09 17.89 -9.84
N ASN A 270 -28.61 16.81 -9.22
CA ASN A 270 -27.41 16.77 -8.41
C ASN A 270 -26.29 16.03 -9.18
N PRO A 271 -25.31 16.74 -9.76
CA PRO A 271 -24.22 16.11 -10.50
C PRO A 271 -23.29 15.27 -9.62
N GLY A 272 -23.37 15.38 -8.30
CA GLY A 272 -22.70 14.49 -7.36
C GLY A 272 -23.41 13.16 -7.10
N SER A 273 -24.61 12.94 -7.63
CA SER A 273 -25.40 11.72 -7.46
C SER A 273 -25.25 10.79 -8.67
N ARG A 274 -24.45 9.72 -8.51
CA ARG A 274 -24.28 8.70 -9.56
C ARG A 274 -25.61 8.15 -10.07
N GLN A 275 -26.58 7.97 -9.18
CA GLN A 275 -27.90 7.46 -9.54
C GLN A 275 -28.67 8.45 -10.45
N GLN A 276 -28.62 9.75 -10.15
CA GLN A 276 -29.25 10.76 -10.99
C GLN A 276 -28.54 10.92 -12.33
N ILE A 277 -27.18 10.84 -12.36
CA ILE A 277 -26.42 10.84 -13.63
C ILE A 277 -26.92 9.73 -14.54
N VAL A 278 -27.02 8.50 -14.01
CA VAL A 278 -27.52 7.35 -14.77
C VAL A 278 -28.95 7.59 -15.25
N ASP A 279 -29.86 8.01 -14.37
CA ASP A 279 -31.26 8.27 -14.72
C ASP A 279 -31.40 9.32 -15.84
N ARG A 280 -30.61 10.39 -15.78
CA ARG A 280 -30.63 11.45 -16.81
C ARG A 280 -30.05 10.98 -18.15
N LEU A 281 -28.90 10.31 -18.13
CA LEU A 281 -28.27 9.78 -19.36
C LEU A 281 -29.09 8.65 -19.98
N GLN A 282 -29.71 7.79 -19.17
CA GLN A 282 -30.61 6.75 -19.63
C GLN A 282 -31.87 7.36 -20.26
N THR A 283 -32.47 8.35 -19.62
CA THR A 283 -33.68 9.03 -20.14
C THR A 283 -33.39 9.73 -21.46
N LYS A 284 -32.20 10.36 -21.61
CA LYS A 284 -31.86 11.19 -22.77
C LYS A 284 -31.27 10.38 -23.93
N TYR A 285 -30.45 9.38 -23.63
CA TYR A 285 -29.64 8.65 -24.62
C TYR A 285 -29.84 7.13 -24.59
N GLY A 286 -30.64 6.60 -23.66
CA GLY A 286 -30.77 5.14 -23.48
C GLY A 286 -29.54 4.48 -22.86
N TRP A 287 -28.59 5.28 -22.32
CA TRP A 287 -27.34 4.73 -21.78
C TRP A 287 -27.57 3.97 -20.47
N VAL A 288 -26.92 2.81 -20.36
CA VAL A 288 -26.91 1.97 -19.15
C VAL A 288 -25.44 1.68 -18.78
N PRO A 289 -25.04 1.85 -17.52
CA PRO A 289 -23.69 1.53 -17.08
C PRO A 289 -23.40 0.04 -17.24
N GLU A 290 -22.23 -0.28 -17.82
CA GLU A 290 -21.79 -1.67 -18.03
C GLU A 290 -21.39 -2.38 -16.72
N LYS A 291 -21.02 -1.62 -15.70
CA LYS A 291 -20.51 -2.14 -14.43
C LYS A 291 -21.32 -1.64 -13.24
N SER A 292 -21.45 -2.52 -12.25
CA SER A 292 -21.97 -2.17 -10.92
C SER A 292 -20.89 -2.38 -9.86
N THR A 293 -20.97 -1.63 -8.77
CA THR A 293 -20.15 -1.84 -7.57
C THR A 293 -20.58 -3.15 -6.90
N GLU A 294 -19.74 -3.66 -5.98
CA GLU A 294 -20.07 -4.85 -5.16
C GLU A 294 -21.42 -4.73 -4.42
N LYS A 295 -21.88 -3.52 -4.17
CA LYS A 295 -23.17 -3.23 -3.52
C LYS A 295 -24.33 -3.09 -4.51
N GLY A 296 -24.11 -3.38 -5.79
CA GLY A 296 -25.13 -3.28 -6.85
C GLY A 296 -25.42 -1.86 -7.35
N ASN A 297 -24.71 -0.84 -6.90
CA ASN A 297 -24.85 0.52 -7.42
C ASN A 297 -24.13 0.67 -8.77
N PRO A 298 -24.65 1.52 -9.70
CA PRO A 298 -23.98 1.76 -10.96
C PRO A 298 -22.57 2.33 -10.75
N SER A 299 -21.58 1.78 -11.48
CA SER A 299 -20.22 2.32 -11.50
C SER A 299 -20.19 3.48 -12.51
N VAL A 300 -20.09 4.69 -11.99
CA VAL A 300 -19.99 5.93 -12.77
C VAL A 300 -18.88 6.76 -12.12
N ASP A 301 -17.81 6.96 -12.86
CA ASP A 301 -16.66 7.77 -12.48
C ASP A 301 -16.22 8.66 -13.65
N ASP A 302 -15.20 9.46 -13.41
CA ASP A 302 -14.60 10.37 -14.39
C ASP A 302 -14.16 9.62 -15.67
N ASP A 303 -13.54 8.44 -15.54
CA ASP A 303 -13.07 7.64 -16.68
C ASP A 303 -14.23 7.11 -17.52
N VAL A 304 -15.28 6.56 -16.88
CA VAL A 304 -16.48 6.07 -17.58
C VAL A 304 -17.18 7.20 -18.32
N LEU A 305 -17.35 8.34 -17.70
CA LEU A 305 -18.02 9.49 -18.30
C LEU A 305 -17.21 10.07 -19.47
N SER A 306 -15.87 10.19 -19.33
CA SER A 306 -15.00 10.71 -20.38
C SER A 306 -15.02 9.86 -21.66
N ALA A 307 -15.34 8.58 -21.56
CA ALA A 307 -15.45 7.68 -22.70
C ALA A 307 -16.79 7.78 -23.46
N LEU A 308 -17.78 8.53 -22.93
CA LEU A 308 -19.10 8.64 -23.56
C LEU A 308 -19.13 9.71 -24.64
N PRO A 309 -19.83 9.45 -25.78
CA PRO A 309 -19.90 10.39 -26.91
C PRO A 309 -20.93 11.52 -26.73
N TYR A 310 -21.42 11.75 -25.50
CA TYR A 310 -22.49 12.72 -25.24
C TYR A 310 -21.94 14.08 -24.86
N PRO A 311 -22.56 15.20 -25.30
CA PRO A 311 -22.06 16.55 -24.97
C PRO A 311 -21.95 16.84 -23.47
N GLU A 312 -22.86 16.30 -22.67
CA GLU A 312 -22.89 16.48 -21.22
C GLU A 312 -21.88 15.59 -20.48
N ALA A 313 -21.36 14.59 -21.15
CA ALA A 313 -20.46 13.62 -20.51
C ALA A 313 -19.15 14.26 -20.06
N LYS A 314 -18.57 15.16 -20.88
CA LYS A 314 -17.34 15.86 -20.55
C LYS A 314 -17.47 16.75 -19.29
N PRO A 315 -18.44 17.69 -19.19
CA PRO A 315 -18.61 18.47 -17.97
C PRO A 315 -19.01 17.62 -16.75
N LEU A 316 -19.71 16.49 -16.93
CA LEU A 316 -19.95 15.54 -15.84
C LEU A 316 -18.67 14.85 -15.36
N ALA A 317 -17.81 14.42 -16.27
CA ALA A 317 -16.52 13.82 -15.94
C ALA A 317 -15.63 14.79 -15.16
N GLU A 318 -15.52 16.03 -15.64
CA GLU A 318 -14.76 17.10 -14.98
C GLU A 318 -15.30 17.41 -13.59
N TYR A 319 -16.63 17.52 -13.42
CA TYR A 319 -17.25 17.69 -12.11
C TYR A 319 -16.91 16.54 -11.15
N MET A 320 -16.99 15.30 -11.62
CA MET A 320 -16.68 14.12 -10.80
C MET A 320 -15.19 14.07 -10.42
N LEU A 321 -14.31 14.46 -11.31
CA LEU A 321 -12.87 14.54 -11.04
C LEU A 321 -12.56 15.61 -9.99
N ILE A 322 -13.11 16.82 -10.14
CA ILE A 322 -12.94 17.90 -9.15
C ILE A 322 -13.48 17.47 -7.79
N LYS A 323 -14.68 16.86 -7.76
CA LYS A 323 -15.25 16.32 -6.53
C LYS A 323 -14.35 15.26 -5.87
N LYS A 324 -13.71 14.39 -6.66
CA LYS A 324 -12.74 13.40 -6.18
C LYS A 324 -11.51 14.07 -5.58
N ARG A 325 -10.98 15.13 -6.22
CA ARG A 325 -9.83 15.91 -5.71
C ARG A 325 -10.18 16.65 -4.42
N LEU A 326 -11.29 17.35 -4.37
CA LEU A 326 -11.78 18.00 -3.14
C LEU A 326 -11.98 16.98 -2.01
N GLY A 327 -12.52 15.79 -2.31
CA GLY A 327 -12.64 14.70 -1.35
C GLY A 327 -11.30 14.24 -0.79
N GLN A 328 -10.26 14.23 -1.62
CA GLN A 328 -8.90 13.84 -1.24
C GLN A 328 -8.18 14.93 -0.43
N ILE A 329 -8.36 16.19 -0.82
CA ILE A 329 -7.61 17.33 -0.29
C ILE A 329 -8.28 17.92 0.96
N ALA A 330 -9.61 18.12 0.95
CA ALA A 330 -10.34 18.89 1.97
C ALA A 330 -11.53 18.18 2.63
N ASP A 331 -12.41 17.53 1.84
CA ASP A 331 -13.76 17.19 2.31
C ASP A 331 -13.83 15.78 2.94
N GLY A 332 -13.02 14.82 2.48
CA GLY A 332 -13.03 13.45 2.96
C GLY A 332 -12.63 13.31 4.43
N ASN A 333 -12.91 12.14 5.02
CA ASN A 333 -12.51 11.87 6.40
C ASN A 333 -10.99 11.83 6.57
N ASN A 334 -10.28 11.34 5.54
CA ASN A 334 -8.81 11.27 5.50
C ASN A 334 -8.24 12.30 4.50
N ALA A 335 -8.87 13.46 4.41
CA ALA A 335 -8.39 14.56 3.57
C ALA A 335 -7.07 15.14 4.08
N TRP A 336 -6.21 15.58 3.19
CA TRP A 336 -4.87 16.07 3.52
C TRP A 336 -4.89 17.21 4.54
N LEU A 337 -5.76 18.21 4.36
CA LEU A 337 -5.91 19.33 5.31
C LEU A 337 -6.37 18.91 6.71
N LYS A 338 -6.94 17.70 6.87
CA LYS A 338 -7.34 17.16 8.18
C LYS A 338 -6.25 16.32 8.83
N LEU A 339 -5.28 15.86 8.04
CA LEU A 339 -4.25 14.93 8.46
C LEU A 339 -2.85 15.56 8.55
N VAL A 340 -2.66 16.74 7.97
CA VAL A 340 -1.42 17.50 8.16
C VAL A 340 -1.23 17.81 9.65
N ASN A 341 -0.05 17.54 10.15
CA ASN A 341 0.29 17.87 11.53
C ASN A 341 0.62 19.37 11.63
N ASN A 342 -0.18 20.11 12.38
CA ASN A 342 -0.05 21.57 12.52
C ASN A 342 1.22 22.02 13.24
N GLU A 343 1.86 21.14 14.04
CA GLU A 343 3.08 21.47 14.77
C GLU A 343 4.32 21.32 13.88
N THR A 344 4.33 20.28 13.04
CA THR A 344 5.47 19.96 12.16
C THR A 344 5.32 20.51 10.75
N GLY A 345 4.10 20.89 10.33
CA GLY A 345 3.80 21.24 8.95
C GLY A 345 3.92 20.05 7.97
N CYS A 346 4.00 18.82 8.48
CA CYS A 346 4.28 17.64 7.68
C CYS A 346 3.08 16.69 7.60
N MET A 347 3.07 15.92 6.53
CA MET A 347 2.17 14.79 6.35
C MET A 347 2.85 13.51 6.85
N HIS A 348 2.32 12.89 7.90
CA HIS A 348 2.83 11.66 8.50
C HIS A 348 1.98 10.45 8.08
N GLY A 349 2.03 10.11 6.80
CA GLY A 349 1.24 8.99 6.26
C GLY A 349 1.69 7.64 6.81
N ASP A 350 0.74 6.83 7.30
CA ASP A 350 1.00 5.47 7.74
C ASP A 350 1.38 4.56 6.57
N VAL A 351 2.41 3.74 6.76
CA VAL A 351 2.83 2.70 5.82
C VAL A 351 2.78 1.34 6.49
N VAL A 352 1.93 0.47 5.97
CA VAL A 352 1.93 -0.95 6.33
C VAL A 352 2.91 -1.67 5.42
N THR A 353 4.09 -1.99 5.91
CA THR A 353 5.23 -2.46 5.13
C THR A 353 4.97 -3.75 4.34
N ASN A 354 4.10 -4.61 4.86
CA ASN A 354 3.69 -5.87 4.23
C ASN A 354 2.14 -5.92 4.16
N GLY A 355 1.55 -4.92 3.49
CA GLY A 355 0.10 -4.70 3.44
C GLY A 355 -0.64 -5.48 2.35
N CYS A 356 0.09 -5.98 1.34
CA CYS A 356 -0.45 -6.72 0.20
C CYS A 356 0.12 -8.13 0.13
N ILE A 357 -0.62 -9.05 -0.52
CA ILE A 357 -0.19 -10.43 -0.75
C ILE A 357 1.12 -10.54 -1.54
N THR A 358 1.45 -9.51 -2.33
CA THR A 358 2.70 -9.39 -3.08
C THR A 358 3.86 -8.84 -2.24
N GLY A 359 3.64 -8.51 -0.97
CA GLY A 359 4.62 -7.83 -0.14
C GLY A 359 4.74 -6.33 -0.39
N ARG A 360 3.96 -5.73 -1.31
CA ARG A 360 3.88 -4.28 -1.47
C ARG A 360 3.37 -3.61 -0.20
N CYS A 361 3.82 -2.38 0.02
CA CYS A 361 3.30 -1.52 1.07
C CYS A 361 1.85 -1.14 0.81
N ALA A 362 1.09 -0.92 1.88
CA ALA A 362 -0.21 -0.26 1.81
C ALA A 362 -0.13 1.06 2.60
N HIS A 363 -0.55 2.14 1.96
CA HIS A 363 -0.52 3.49 2.53
C HIS A 363 -1.91 3.88 3.04
N ARG A 364 -1.93 4.64 4.14
CA ARG A 364 -3.17 5.16 4.72
C ARG A 364 -2.88 6.40 5.56
N ASN A 365 -3.88 7.20 5.85
CA ASN A 365 -3.87 8.34 6.77
C ASN A 365 -2.78 9.42 6.49
N PRO A 366 -2.65 9.96 5.26
CA PRO A 366 -3.37 9.66 4.03
C PRO A 366 -2.73 8.53 3.21
N ASN A 367 -3.46 8.06 2.19
CA ASN A 367 -2.88 7.13 1.23
C ASN A 367 -2.01 7.90 0.21
N MET A 368 -0.72 8.01 0.48
CA MET A 368 0.26 8.71 -0.38
C MET A 368 0.36 8.09 -1.78
N GLY A 369 0.13 6.78 -1.92
CA GLY A 369 0.09 6.12 -3.23
C GLY A 369 -1.11 6.51 -4.11
N GLN A 370 -2.04 7.34 -3.60
CA GLN A 370 -3.16 7.89 -4.35
C GLN A 370 -2.98 9.37 -4.74
N VAL A 371 -1.86 10.00 -4.39
CA VAL A 371 -1.51 11.32 -4.93
C VAL A 371 -1.43 11.18 -6.45
N PRO A 372 -2.16 12.02 -7.21
CA PRO A 372 -2.27 11.83 -8.65
C PRO A 372 -0.91 11.99 -9.35
N ALA A 373 -0.71 11.24 -10.43
CA ALA A 373 0.49 11.37 -11.25
C ALA A 373 0.59 12.76 -11.89
N GLY A 374 1.78 13.29 -12.07
CA GLY A 374 2.01 14.64 -12.58
C GLY A 374 1.37 14.92 -13.96
N TYR A 375 1.24 13.90 -14.80
CA TYR A 375 0.58 14.00 -16.12
C TYR A 375 -0.96 13.95 -16.04
N SER A 376 -1.55 13.63 -14.90
CA SER A 376 -3.01 13.63 -14.71
C SER A 376 -3.51 15.04 -14.39
N GLU A 377 -4.77 15.30 -14.66
CA GLU A 377 -5.40 16.60 -14.36
C GLU A 377 -5.34 16.89 -12.85
N TYR A 378 -4.88 18.07 -12.47
CA TYR A 378 -4.51 18.49 -11.11
C TYR A 378 -3.41 17.65 -10.44
N GLY A 379 -2.69 16.83 -11.20
CA GLY A 379 -1.63 15.99 -10.65
C GLY A 379 -0.41 16.79 -10.28
N LYS A 380 -0.02 17.73 -11.14
CA LYS A 380 1.10 18.64 -10.91
C LYS A 380 0.86 19.48 -9.66
N GLU A 381 -0.28 20.17 -9.59
CA GLU A 381 -0.67 21.02 -8.47
C GLU A 381 -0.73 20.23 -7.14
N CYS A 382 -1.24 19.00 -7.17
CA CYS A 382 -1.25 18.14 -6.00
C CYS A 382 0.14 17.72 -5.53
N ARG A 383 1.09 17.48 -6.44
CA ARG A 383 2.47 17.11 -6.09
C ARG A 383 3.33 18.28 -5.67
N GLU A 384 3.04 19.49 -6.17
CA GLU A 384 3.69 20.75 -5.74
C GLU A 384 3.46 21.03 -4.25
N LEU A 385 2.38 20.52 -3.66
CA LEU A 385 2.09 20.68 -2.23
C LEU A 385 3.07 19.91 -1.30
N PHE A 386 3.79 18.93 -1.82
CA PHE A 386 4.78 18.15 -1.07
C PHE A 386 6.18 18.60 -1.47
N HIS A 387 6.96 19.10 -0.51
CA HIS A 387 8.23 19.76 -0.78
C HIS A 387 9.35 19.33 0.17
N ALA A 388 10.59 19.71 -0.13
CA ALA A 388 11.71 19.54 0.77
C ALA A 388 11.54 20.42 2.04
N PRO A 389 12.15 20.06 3.18
CA PRO A 389 12.28 20.99 4.30
C PRO A 389 12.92 22.31 3.87
N ASP A 390 12.63 23.39 4.58
CA ASP A 390 13.17 24.71 4.28
C ASP A 390 14.70 24.70 4.18
N GLY A 391 15.21 25.21 3.06
CA GLY A 391 16.65 25.24 2.78
C GLY A 391 17.25 23.89 2.35
N TRP A 392 16.42 22.84 2.20
CA TRP A 392 16.84 21.54 1.68
C TRP A 392 16.42 21.36 0.22
N THR A 393 16.92 20.31 -0.37
CA THR A 393 16.63 19.89 -1.75
C THR A 393 15.97 18.51 -1.72
N LEU A 394 14.95 18.32 -2.55
CA LEU A 394 14.29 17.03 -2.75
C LEU A 394 14.97 16.27 -3.89
N ILE A 395 15.10 14.97 -3.73
CA ILE A 395 15.63 14.05 -4.74
C ILE A 395 14.63 12.90 -4.86
N GLY A 396 13.99 12.80 -6.01
CA GLY A 396 13.17 11.67 -6.39
C GLY A 396 14.00 10.63 -7.11
N VAL A 397 13.91 9.38 -6.69
CA VAL A 397 14.64 8.26 -7.28
C VAL A 397 13.65 7.19 -7.68
N ASP A 398 13.59 6.86 -8.97
CA ASP A 398 12.65 5.92 -9.56
C ASP A 398 13.38 4.72 -10.19
N ALA A 399 12.82 3.53 -10.07
CA ALA A 399 13.40 2.32 -10.66
C ALA A 399 13.11 2.24 -12.17
N LYS A 400 14.15 2.21 -12.99
CA LYS A 400 14.04 2.09 -14.46
C LYS A 400 13.33 0.82 -14.87
N ALA A 401 12.14 0.93 -15.45
CA ALA A 401 11.38 -0.17 -16.05
C ALA A 401 11.30 -1.43 -15.15
N LEU A 402 11.07 -1.26 -13.85
CA LEU A 402 11.20 -2.30 -12.83
C LEU A 402 10.45 -3.60 -13.16
N GLU A 403 9.18 -3.50 -13.59
CA GLU A 403 8.38 -4.69 -13.93
C GLU A 403 8.96 -5.48 -15.12
N LEU A 404 9.50 -4.77 -16.12
CA LEU A 404 10.14 -5.42 -17.28
C LEU A 404 11.48 -6.04 -16.92
N ARG A 405 12.27 -5.37 -16.07
CA ARG A 405 13.51 -5.94 -15.54
C ARG A 405 13.24 -7.15 -14.65
N CYS A 406 12.15 -7.12 -13.87
CA CYS A 406 11.69 -8.29 -13.12
C CYS A 406 11.34 -9.46 -14.04
N LEU A 407 10.57 -9.21 -15.11
CA LEU A 407 10.29 -10.24 -16.12
C LEU A 407 11.60 -10.79 -16.72
N ALA A 408 12.45 -9.91 -17.19
CA ALA A 408 13.72 -10.26 -17.84
C ALA A 408 14.62 -11.13 -16.94
N GLY A 409 14.72 -10.80 -15.66
CA GLY A 409 15.47 -11.58 -14.70
C GLY A 409 14.94 -13.00 -14.53
N TYR A 410 13.63 -13.22 -14.59
CA TYR A 410 13.06 -14.56 -14.59
C TYR A 410 13.24 -15.28 -15.92
N LEU A 411 13.15 -14.60 -17.06
CA LEU A 411 13.36 -15.20 -18.37
C LEU A 411 14.81 -15.67 -18.56
N ALA A 412 15.78 -14.99 -17.94
CA ALA A 412 17.20 -15.29 -18.03
C ALA A 412 17.56 -16.74 -17.69
N TYR A 413 16.73 -17.43 -16.89
CA TYR A 413 16.92 -18.85 -16.59
C TYR A 413 16.73 -19.77 -17.82
N TRP A 414 16.06 -19.31 -18.89
CA TRP A 414 15.79 -20.10 -20.09
C TRP A 414 16.36 -19.48 -21.36
N ASP A 415 16.54 -18.14 -21.43
CA ASP A 415 17.08 -17.45 -22.60
C ASP A 415 18.54 -17.01 -22.46
N GLY A 416 19.19 -17.36 -21.34
CA GLY A 416 20.58 -16.95 -21.06
C GLY A 416 20.76 -15.43 -20.96
N GLY A 417 19.70 -14.71 -20.59
CA GLY A 417 19.68 -13.26 -20.41
C GLY A 417 19.52 -12.45 -21.70
N GLU A 418 19.00 -13.06 -22.76
CA GLU A 418 18.77 -12.35 -24.04
C GLU A 418 17.77 -11.21 -23.86
N TYR A 419 16.60 -11.48 -23.26
CA TYR A 419 15.61 -10.45 -23.02
C TYR A 419 16.09 -9.40 -22.01
N ALA A 420 16.94 -9.79 -21.04
CA ALA A 420 17.55 -8.84 -20.09
C ALA A 420 18.46 -7.84 -20.81
N ARG A 421 19.28 -8.29 -21.76
CA ARG A 421 20.09 -7.38 -22.60
C ARG A 421 19.24 -6.40 -23.38
N VAL A 422 18.13 -6.87 -23.98
CA VAL A 422 17.21 -5.98 -24.71
C VAL A 422 16.58 -4.92 -23.82
N VAL A 423 16.14 -5.30 -22.60
CA VAL A 423 15.50 -4.37 -21.65
C VAL A 423 16.49 -3.35 -21.07
N THR A 424 17.77 -3.69 -20.99
CA THR A 424 18.80 -2.82 -20.38
C THR A 424 19.61 -2.01 -21.39
N ASP A 425 19.49 -2.29 -22.67
CA ASP A 425 20.16 -1.55 -23.73
C ASP A 425 19.35 -0.28 -24.07
N GLU A 426 19.87 0.88 -23.67
CA GLU A 426 19.23 2.18 -23.90
C GLU A 426 19.11 2.55 -25.40
N SER A 427 19.85 1.89 -26.28
CA SER A 427 19.73 2.09 -27.73
C SER A 427 18.51 1.37 -28.33
N ILE A 428 17.90 0.45 -27.60
CA ILE A 428 16.74 -0.34 -28.02
C ILE A 428 15.48 0.19 -27.36
N ASP A 429 14.52 0.66 -28.15
CA ASP A 429 13.17 0.90 -27.63
C ASP A 429 12.45 -0.43 -27.40
N ILE A 430 12.33 -0.81 -26.12
CA ILE A 430 11.72 -2.08 -25.72
C ILE A 430 10.27 -2.24 -26.22
N HIS A 431 9.53 -1.14 -26.36
CA HIS A 431 8.15 -1.20 -26.84
C HIS A 431 8.09 -1.43 -28.37
N THR A 432 9.05 -0.90 -29.11
CA THR A 432 9.21 -1.20 -30.55
C THR A 432 9.66 -2.64 -30.75
N TYR A 433 10.61 -3.13 -29.95
CA TYR A 433 10.99 -4.54 -29.96
C TYR A 433 9.78 -5.46 -29.69
N ASN A 434 9.00 -5.16 -28.68
CA ASN A 434 7.81 -5.93 -28.34
C ASN A 434 6.68 -5.77 -29.38
N GLN A 435 6.61 -4.65 -30.11
CA GLN A 435 5.67 -4.46 -31.23
C GLN A 435 5.88 -5.52 -32.31
N GLU A 436 7.11 -5.79 -32.68
CA GLU A 436 7.47 -6.84 -33.63
C GLU A 436 7.09 -8.22 -33.11
N MET A 437 7.36 -8.49 -31.83
CA MET A 437 7.02 -9.77 -31.20
C MET A 437 5.51 -10.02 -31.13
N PHE A 438 4.70 -9.00 -30.84
CA PHE A 438 3.24 -9.09 -30.86
C PHE A 438 2.66 -9.14 -32.29
N GLY A 439 3.37 -8.61 -33.28
CA GLY A 439 2.88 -8.43 -34.64
C GLY A 439 1.74 -7.40 -34.75
N VAL A 440 1.82 -6.31 -33.97
CA VAL A 440 0.79 -5.27 -33.91
C VAL A 440 1.22 -3.98 -34.62
N PRO A 441 0.25 -3.13 -35.09
CA PRO A 441 0.57 -2.04 -36.00
C PRO A 441 1.32 -0.87 -35.33
N THR A 442 1.20 -0.66 -34.02
CA THR A 442 1.81 0.49 -33.35
C THR A 442 2.52 0.14 -32.03
N ARG A 443 3.56 0.92 -31.74
CA ARG A 443 4.31 0.89 -30.48
C ARG A 443 3.41 1.05 -29.24
N ASP A 444 2.43 1.94 -29.30
CA ASP A 444 1.51 2.21 -28.20
C ASP A 444 0.59 1.01 -27.90
N ILE A 445 0.08 0.35 -28.94
CA ILE A 445 -0.67 -0.90 -28.79
C ILE A 445 0.21 -1.97 -28.13
N ALA A 446 1.47 -2.11 -28.57
CA ALA A 446 2.41 -3.06 -27.98
C ALA A 446 2.68 -2.77 -26.50
N LYS A 447 2.89 -1.51 -26.14
CA LYS A 447 3.05 -1.06 -24.75
C LYS A 447 1.84 -1.48 -23.91
N ARG A 448 0.63 -1.14 -24.35
CA ARG A 448 -0.60 -1.48 -23.61
C ARG A 448 -0.85 -2.98 -23.53
N LEU A 449 -0.52 -3.74 -24.58
CA LEU A 449 -0.62 -5.20 -24.59
C LEU A 449 0.37 -5.84 -23.62
N LEU A 450 1.60 -5.38 -23.61
CA LEU A 450 2.64 -5.89 -22.73
C LEU A 450 2.23 -5.76 -21.26
N TYR A 451 1.90 -4.54 -20.82
CA TYR A 451 1.42 -4.35 -19.46
C TYR A 451 0.11 -5.10 -19.20
N GLY A 452 -0.83 -5.10 -20.16
CA GLY A 452 -2.04 -5.92 -20.06
C GLY A 452 -1.71 -7.40 -19.80
N LEU A 453 -0.76 -7.96 -20.54
CA LEU A 453 -0.33 -9.36 -20.40
C LEU A 453 0.34 -9.62 -19.04
N LEU A 454 1.19 -8.70 -18.58
CA LEU A 454 1.82 -8.78 -17.25
C LEU A 454 0.78 -8.74 -16.12
N TYR A 455 -0.29 -7.97 -16.31
CA TYR A 455 -1.44 -7.91 -15.38
C TYR A 455 -2.49 -9.00 -15.60
N GLY A 456 -2.23 -9.97 -16.48
CA GLY A 456 -3.08 -11.13 -16.70
C GLY A 456 -4.29 -10.89 -17.59
N CYS A 457 -4.23 -9.95 -18.54
CA CYS A 457 -5.33 -9.77 -19.49
C CYS A 457 -5.49 -11.01 -20.37
N GLY A 458 -6.76 -11.42 -20.58
CA GLY A 458 -7.12 -12.48 -21.50
C GLY A 458 -7.29 -11.98 -22.95
N ALA A 459 -7.53 -12.92 -23.86
CA ALA A 459 -7.62 -12.65 -25.29
C ALA A 459 -8.66 -11.58 -25.68
N LEU A 460 -9.83 -11.56 -25.04
CA LEU A 460 -10.86 -10.54 -25.30
C LEU A 460 -10.34 -9.13 -25.02
N LYS A 461 -9.74 -8.92 -23.83
CA LYS A 461 -9.19 -7.62 -23.45
C LYS A 461 -8.02 -7.21 -24.34
N ALA A 462 -7.16 -8.16 -24.70
CA ALA A 462 -6.07 -7.92 -25.65
C ALA A 462 -6.59 -7.48 -27.01
N GLY A 463 -7.64 -8.14 -27.54
CA GLY A 463 -8.30 -7.73 -28.78
C GLY A 463 -8.90 -6.33 -28.72
N THR A 464 -9.56 -5.97 -27.60
CA THR A 464 -10.08 -4.61 -27.38
C THR A 464 -8.97 -3.55 -27.33
N ILE A 465 -7.76 -3.91 -26.87
CA ILE A 465 -6.59 -3.01 -26.90
C ILE A 465 -6.12 -2.80 -28.34
N ILE A 466 -6.18 -3.84 -29.19
CA ILE A 466 -5.75 -3.80 -30.60
C ILE A 466 -6.76 -3.02 -31.44
N ASP A 467 -8.05 -3.35 -31.31
CA ASP A 467 -9.13 -2.66 -32.02
C ASP A 467 -10.27 -2.28 -31.04
N PRO A 468 -10.25 -1.06 -30.51
CA PRO A 468 -11.28 -0.59 -29.59
C PRO A 468 -12.64 -0.31 -30.27
N ASN A 469 -12.70 -0.28 -31.61
CA ASN A 469 -13.92 0.01 -32.35
C ASN A 469 -14.69 -1.27 -32.70
N GLU A 470 -14.02 -2.43 -32.71
CA GLU A 470 -14.68 -3.72 -32.98
C GLU A 470 -15.63 -4.07 -31.81
N LYS A 471 -16.84 -4.57 -32.19
CA LYS A 471 -17.88 -4.96 -31.22
C LYS A 471 -18.12 -6.47 -31.16
N ASN A 472 -17.62 -7.20 -32.17
CA ASN A 472 -17.75 -8.65 -32.22
C ASN A 472 -16.72 -9.31 -31.29
N GLU A 473 -17.19 -9.87 -30.18
CA GLU A 473 -16.30 -10.54 -29.19
C GLU A 473 -15.49 -11.70 -29.80
N LEU A 474 -15.99 -12.42 -30.77
CA LEU A 474 -15.25 -13.52 -31.40
C LEU A 474 -14.05 -12.99 -32.19
N VAL A 475 -14.24 -11.89 -32.95
CA VAL A 475 -13.14 -11.21 -33.65
C VAL A 475 -12.11 -10.66 -32.67
N LEU A 476 -12.56 -10.01 -31.60
CA LEU A 476 -11.67 -9.49 -30.57
C LEU A 476 -10.86 -10.61 -29.87
N ARG A 477 -11.50 -11.75 -29.58
CA ARG A 477 -10.80 -12.91 -28.99
C ARG A 477 -9.76 -13.50 -29.96
N GLU A 478 -10.05 -13.54 -31.24
CA GLU A 478 -9.13 -14.02 -32.26
C GLU A 478 -7.93 -13.10 -32.44
N LEU A 479 -8.16 -11.76 -32.55
CA LEU A 479 -7.10 -10.75 -32.60
C LEU A 479 -6.18 -10.83 -31.39
N GLY A 480 -6.76 -10.84 -30.18
CA GLY A 480 -5.99 -10.90 -28.97
C GLY A 480 -5.22 -12.22 -28.80
N SER A 481 -5.85 -13.36 -29.15
CA SER A 481 -5.18 -14.67 -29.10
C SER A 481 -4.01 -14.73 -30.07
N THR A 482 -4.18 -14.19 -31.29
CA THR A 482 -3.13 -14.15 -32.29
C THR A 482 -1.93 -13.36 -31.82
N ALA A 483 -2.14 -12.15 -31.28
CA ALA A 483 -1.06 -11.31 -30.76
C ALA A 483 -0.36 -11.96 -29.56
N ILE A 484 -1.10 -12.48 -28.58
CA ILE A 484 -0.53 -13.20 -27.41
C ILE A 484 0.30 -14.41 -27.87
N ASN A 485 -0.22 -15.22 -28.80
CA ASN A 485 0.49 -16.39 -29.30
C ASN A 485 1.75 -16.00 -30.10
N SER A 486 1.71 -14.91 -30.86
CA SER A 486 2.90 -14.37 -31.56
C SER A 486 3.98 -13.98 -30.55
N PHE A 487 3.61 -13.23 -29.53
CA PHE A 487 4.52 -12.82 -28.46
C PHE A 487 5.14 -14.03 -27.72
N MET A 488 4.31 -15.04 -27.40
CA MET A 488 4.79 -16.26 -26.76
C MET A 488 5.72 -17.09 -27.66
N LYS A 489 5.58 -16.99 -28.98
CA LYS A 489 6.52 -17.60 -29.94
C LYS A 489 7.82 -16.80 -30.07
N GLY A 490 7.72 -15.47 -30.05
CA GLY A 490 8.87 -14.57 -30.11
C GLY A 490 9.75 -14.64 -28.84
N ILE A 491 9.15 -14.97 -27.68
CA ILE A 491 9.86 -15.11 -26.40
C ILE A 491 9.54 -16.48 -25.77
N PRO A 492 10.19 -17.57 -26.24
CA PRO A 492 9.90 -18.93 -25.75
C PRO A 492 10.07 -19.10 -24.23
N ALA A 493 11.05 -18.39 -23.64
CA ALA A 493 11.29 -18.37 -22.19
C ALA A 493 10.05 -17.94 -21.37
N LEU A 494 9.19 -17.07 -21.93
CA LEU A 494 7.95 -16.67 -21.27
C LEU A 494 6.95 -17.82 -21.14
N LYS A 495 6.88 -18.69 -22.14
CA LYS A 495 6.06 -19.91 -22.10
C LYS A 495 6.54 -20.84 -20.99
N GLU A 496 7.84 -21.04 -20.86
CA GLU A 496 8.44 -21.88 -19.81
C GLU A 496 8.19 -21.29 -18.42
N LEU A 497 8.35 -19.99 -18.26
CA LEU A 497 8.02 -19.28 -17.01
C LEU A 497 6.54 -19.49 -16.63
N LYS A 498 5.60 -19.31 -17.56
CA LYS A 498 4.15 -19.50 -17.29
C LYS A 498 3.84 -20.95 -16.93
N ASN A 499 4.43 -21.92 -17.61
CA ASN A 499 4.27 -23.33 -17.28
C ASN A 499 4.80 -23.63 -15.87
N ARG A 500 5.96 -23.08 -15.50
CA ARG A 500 6.55 -23.25 -14.18
C ARG A 500 5.67 -22.64 -13.09
N ILE A 501 5.12 -21.45 -13.34
CA ILE A 501 4.18 -20.78 -12.44
C ILE A 501 2.94 -21.65 -12.23
N ALA A 502 2.28 -22.12 -13.28
CA ALA A 502 1.09 -22.95 -13.20
C ALA A 502 1.35 -24.25 -12.42
N ASN A 503 2.44 -24.94 -12.72
CA ASN A 503 2.83 -26.17 -12.02
C ASN A 503 3.08 -25.94 -10.52
N ASN A 504 3.74 -24.84 -10.16
CA ASN A 504 4.00 -24.52 -8.76
C ASN A 504 2.71 -24.18 -8.00
N ILE A 505 1.79 -23.42 -8.59
CA ILE A 505 0.50 -23.08 -7.98
C ILE A 505 -0.35 -24.37 -7.83
N ALA A 506 -0.42 -25.21 -8.84
CA ALA A 506 -1.14 -26.47 -8.77
C ALA A 506 -0.60 -27.42 -7.69
N ALA A 507 0.73 -27.46 -7.50
CA ALA A 507 1.37 -28.36 -6.54
C ALA A 507 1.25 -27.91 -5.08
N ARG A 508 1.29 -26.60 -4.80
CA ARG A 508 1.41 -26.09 -3.42
C ARG A 508 0.56 -24.86 -3.09
N GLY A 509 -0.17 -24.27 -4.06
CA GLY A 509 -1.03 -23.11 -3.86
C GLY A 509 -0.29 -21.75 -3.75
N TYR A 510 1.05 -21.72 -3.91
CA TYR A 510 1.84 -20.50 -3.82
C TYR A 510 3.10 -20.56 -4.69
N LEU A 511 3.66 -19.38 -4.97
CA LEU A 511 4.97 -19.20 -5.57
C LEU A 511 6.00 -18.86 -4.48
N ILE A 512 7.29 -18.88 -4.81
CA ILE A 512 8.36 -18.44 -3.92
C ILE A 512 8.88 -17.09 -4.41
N GLY A 513 8.87 -16.08 -3.55
CA GLY A 513 9.46 -14.77 -3.78
C GLY A 513 11.00 -14.80 -3.77
N LEU A 514 11.63 -13.68 -4.14
CA LEU A 514 13.10 -13.55 -4.21
C LEU A 514 13.80 -13.81 -2.87
N ASP A 515 13.14 -13.49 -1.77
CA ASP A 515 13.63 -13.70 -0.41
C ASP A 515 13.17 -15.02 0.23
N GLY A 516 12.52 -15.88 -0.55
CA GLY A 516 12.06 -17.18 -0.08
C GLY A 516 10.66 -17.18 0.57
N ARG A 517 9.96 -16.03 0.62
CA ARG A 517 8.59 -15.98 1.15
C ARG A 517 7.57 -16.71 0.26
N PRO A 518 6.52 -17.29 0.83
CA PRO A 518 5.41 -17.82 0.04
C PRO A 518 4.54 -16.68 -0.50
N LEU A 519 4.30 -16.67 -1.81
CA LEU A 519 3.41 -15.77 -2.51
C LEU A 519 2.11 -16.52 -2.84
N PHE A 520 1.08 -16.36 -2.03
CA PHE A 520 -0.17 -17.08 -2.21
C PHE A 520 -0.92 -16.61 -3.46
N CYS A 521 -1.38 -17.57 -4.26
CA CYS A 521 -2.04 -17.31 -5.53
C CYS A 521 -3.32 -18.14 -5.63
N ARG A 522 -4.48 -17.49 -5.76
CA ARG A 522 -5.78 -18.19 -5.90
C ARG A 522 -6.04 -18.72 -7.31
N SER A 523 -5.26 -18.31 -8.29
CA SER A 523 -5.40 -18.73 -9.69
C SER A 523 -4.09 -18.59 -10.46
N ASP A 524 -3.83 -19.51 -11.36
CA ASP A 524 -2.63 -19.58 -12.19
C ASP A 524 -2.47 -18.37 -13.14
N PHE A 525 -3.56 -17.86 -13.70
CA PHE A 525 -3.51 -16.71 -14.62
C PHE A 525 -3.04 -15.41 -13.94
N LYS A 526 -3.18 -15.28 -12.61
CA LYS A 526 -2.64 -14.17 -11.82
C LYS A 526 -1.20 -14.39 -11.37
N GLY A 527 -0.67 -15.60 -11.52
CA GLY A 527 0.63 -15.99 -10.97
C GLY A 527 1.79 -15.14 -11.49
N LEU A 528 1.82 -14.84 -12.78
CA LEU A 528 2.86 -13.97 -13.37
C LEU A 528 2.82 -12.57 -12.74
N ASN A 529 1.65 -11.96 -12.65
CA ASN A 529 1.48 -10.65 -12.04
C ASN A 529 1.93 -10.63 -10.58
N VAL A 530 1.48 -11.63 -9.78
CA VAL A 530 1.89 -11.76 -8.37
C VAL A 530 3.41 -11.88 -8.24
N LEU A 531 4.04 -12.69 -9.09
CA LEU A 531 5.50 -12.90 -9.07
C LEU A 531 6.26 -11.62 -9.38
N LEU A 532 5.89 -10.90 -10.45
CA LEU A 532 6.58 -9.69 -10.88
C LEU A 532 6.37 -8.54 -9.89
N GLN A 533 5.14 -8.31 -9.43
CA GLN A 533 4.86 -7.29 -8.43
C GLN A 533 5.57 -7.55 -7.10
N ALA A 534 5.63 -8.81 -6.68
CA ALA A 534 6.37 -9.17 -5.47
C ALA A 534 7.86 -8.92 -5.65
N SER A 535 8.43 -9.30 -6.78
CA SER A 535 9.86 -9.08 -7.05
C SER A 535 10.21 -7.60 -7.05
N GLY A 536 9.41 -6.76 -7.73
CA GLY A 536 9.60 -5.31 -7.69
C GLY A 536 9.52 -4.74 -6.28
N ALA A 537 8.52 -5.16 -5.48
CA ALA A 537 8.39 -4.72 -4.09
C ALA A 537 9.60 -5.12 -3.23
N LEU A 538 10.11 -6.35 -3.37
CA LEU A 538 11.25 -6.84 -2.60
C LEU A 538 12.55 -6.14 -3.00
N ILE A 539 12.75 -5.92 -4.30
CA ILE A 539 13.89 -5.16 -4.83
C ILE A 539 13.89 -3.74 -4.24
N MET A 540 12.77 -3.03 -4.30
CA MET A 540 12.67 -1.67 -3.78
C MET A 540 12.84 -1.59 -2.25
N LYS A 541 12.34 -2.57 -1.51
CA LYS A 541 12.62 -2.65 -0.06
C LYS A 541 14.12 -2.78 0.22
N GLN A 542 14.80 -3.63 -0.54
CA GLN A 542 16.25 -3.78 -0.40
C GLN A 542 16.99 -2.51 -0.84
N VAL A 543 16.53 -1.81 -1.89
CA VAL A 543 17.09 -0.50 -2.30
C VAL A 543 17.03 0.49 -1.14
N VAL A 544 15.89 0.59 -0.45
CA VAL A 544 15.75 1.47 0.73
C VAL A 544 16.68 1.05 1.86
N ILE A 545 16.79 -0.24 2.15
CA ILE A 545 17.70 -0.75 3.19
C ILE A 545 19.16 -0.44 2.83
N GLU A 546 19.57 -0.66 1.59
CA GLU A 546 20.93 -0.35 1.11
C GLU A 546 21.24 1.15 1.19
N LEU A 547 20.29 2.00 0.80
CA LEU A 547 20.42 3.44 0.93
C LEU A 547 20.68 3.84 2.40
N HIS A 548 19.84 3.37 3.32
CA HIS A 548 20.00 3.67 4.75
C HIS A 548 21.33 3.16 5.30
N ASN A 549 21.71 1.92 5.00
CA ASN A 549 22.96 1.32 5.47
C ASN A 549 24.17 2.10 4.96
N LYS A 550 24.23 2.41 3.66
CA LYS A 550 25.34 3.17 3.08
C LYS A 550 25.47 4.57 3.66
N MET A 551 24.35 5.27 3.88
CA MET A 551 24.37 6.60 4.52
C MET A 551 24.90 6.53 5.96
N TYR A 552 24.52 5.50 6.73
CA TYR A 552 25.08 5.29 8.08
C TYR A 552 26.56 4.89 8.05
N ASP A 553 26.97 4.02 7.14
CA ASP A 553 28.38 3.59 7.00
C ASP A 553 29.29 4.77 6.63
N LEU A 554 28.77 5.75 5.91
CA LEU A 554 29.45 7.01 5.60
C LEU A 554 29.44 8.02 6.78
N GLY A 555 28.75 7.69 7.88
CA GLY A 555 28.69 8.50 9.09
C GLY A 555 27.64 9.62 9.08
N TYR A 556 26.72 9.63 8.10
CA TYR A 556 25.67 10.65 8.03
C TYR A 556 24.51 10.37 8.99
N ILE A 557 23.99 11.42 9.59
CA ILE A 557 22.95 11.37 10.62
C ILE A 557 21.58 11.62 9.98
N TYR A 558 20.69 10.64 10.12
CA TYR A 558 19.31 10.76 9.64
C TYR A 558 18.56 11.88 10.40
N GLY A 559 17.81 12.71 9.67
CA GLY A 559 17.11 13.88 10.19
C GLY A 559 17.97 15.13 10.34
N HIS A 560 19.31 15.03 10.15
CA HIS A 560 20.25 16.15 10.19
C HIS A 560 20.95 16.37 8.84
N ASP A 561 21.50 15.30 8.26
CA ASP A 561 22.24 15.37 6.99
C ASP A 561 21.38 14.94 5.81
N TRP A 562 20.37 14.13 6.05
CA TRP A 562 19.42 13.62 5.06
C TRP A 562 18.19 13.03 5.73
N GLN A 563 17.10 12.88 4.97
CA GLN A 563 15.91 12.13 5.40
C GLN A 563 15.17 11.51 4.22
N GLN A 564 14.40 10.46 4.50
CA GLN A 564 13.44 9.87 3.55
C GLN A 564 12.06 10.45 3.83
N ASN A 565 11.41 10.99 2.78
CA ASN A 565 10.11 11.64 2.88
C ASN A 565 8.97 10.71 2.44
N ALA A 566 9.20 9.89 1.40
CA ALA A 566 8.23 8.91 0.93
C ALA A 566 8.91 7.73 0.22
N MET A 567 8.25 6.55 0.29
CA MET A 567 8.53 5.39 -0.56
C MET A 567 7.20 4.92 -1.13
N ILE A 568 7.02 5.04 -2.44
CA ILE A 568 5.75 4.79 -3.13
C ILE A 568 6.00 3.90 -4.34
N HIS A 569 5.67 2.63 -4.22
CA HIS A 569 5.83 1.59 -5.24
C HIS A 569 7.29 1.39 -5.67
N ASP A 570 7.70 2.02 -6.76
CA ASP A 570 9.02 1.98 -7.39
C ASP A 570 9.81 3.29 -7.24
N GLU A 571 9.26 4.25 -6.51
CA GLU A 571 9.79 5.59 -6.27
C GLU A 571 10.15 5.80 -4.79
N VAL A 572 11.27 6.46 -4.53
CA VAL A 572 11.69 6.92 -3.20
C VAL A 572 11.98 8.42 -3.27
N GLN A 573 11.36 9.19 -2.37
CA GLN A 573 11.63 10.61 -2.18
C GLN A 573 12.51 10.82 -0.96
N VAL A 574 13.68 11.42 -1.15
CA VAL A 574 14.63 11.76 -0.08
C VAL A 574 14.99 13.22 -0.15
N SER A 575 15.38 13.80 0.96
CA SER A 575 15.81 15.20 1.00
C SER A 575 17.08 15.39 1.82
N CYS A 576 17.85 16.45 1.48
CA CYS A 576 19.09 16.79 2.17
C CYS A 576 19.42 18.29 1.96
N PRO A 577 20.33 18.84 2.77
CA PRO A 577 20.94 20.15 2.47
C PRO A 577 21.61 20.16 1.09
N PRO A 578 21.65 21.31 0.38
CA PRO A 578 22.19 21.39 -0.99
C PRO A 578 23.61 20.84 -1.16
N ALA A 579 24.46 20.95 -0.13
CA ALA A 579 25.82 20.42 -0.17
C ALA A 579 25.90 18.89 -0.20
N MET A 580 24.82 18.19 0.12
CA MET A 580 24.74 16.73 0.18
C MET A 580 24.10 16.08 -1.04
N VAL A 581 23.56 16.89 -1.97
CA VAL A 581 22.76 16.41 -3.12
C VAL A 581 23.51 15.36 -3.93
N ASP A 582 24.75 15.66 -4.33
CA ASP A 582 25.56 14.72 -5.16
C ASP A 582 25.84 13.42 -4.42
N THR A 583 26.16 13.50 -3.12
CA THR A 583 26.43 12.32 -2.29
C THR A 583 25.18 11.45 -2.15
N LEU A 584 24.05 12.05 -1.74
CA LEU A 584 22.80 11.31 -1.54
C LEU A 584 22.29 10.71 -2.85
N THR A 585 22.35 11.46 -3.95
CA THR A 585 22.00 10.96 -5.28
C THR A 585 22.84 9.75 -5.69
N THR A 586 24.16 9.85 -5.51
CA THR A 586 25.09 8.75 -5.83
C THR A 586 24.75 7.50 -5.00
N VAL A 587 24.63 7.65 -3.69
CA VAL A 587 24.29 6.54 -2.77
C VAL A 587 22.93 5.91 -3.11
N ALA A 588 21.92 6.73 -3.43
CA ALA A 588 20.61 6.25 -3.81
C ALA A 588 20.67 5.42 -5.11
N LEU A 589 21.35 5.91 -6.14
CA LEU A 589 21.51 5.18 -7.41
C LEU A 589 22.31 3.88 -7.24
N GLU A 590 23.38 3.89 -6.45
CA GLU A 590 24.18 2.69 -6.16
C GLU A 590 23.42 1.63 -5.35
N SER A 591 22.33 1.99 -4.69
CA SER A 591 21.51 1.06 -3.93
C SER A 591 20.72 0.08 -4.81
N PHE A 592 20.47 0.43 -6.09
CA PHE A 592 19.81 -0.45 -7.05
C PHE A 592 20.67 -1.66 -7.43
N PRO A 593 21.91 -1.49 -7.92
CA PRO A 593 22.78 -2.65 -8.19
C PRO A 593 23.13 -3.42 -6.91
N ALA A 594 23.22 -2.78 -5.74
CA ALA A 594 23.42 -3.48 -4.47
C ALA A 594 22.22 -4.40 -4.15
N SER A 595 20.98 -3.93 -4.37
CA SER A 595 19.78 -4.76 -4.23
C SER A 595 19.76 -5.94 -5.20
N GLN A 596 20.17 -5.74 -6.45
CA GLN A 596 20.31 -6.82 -7.43
C GLN A 596 21.30 -7.88 -6.94
N GLN A 597 22.45 -7.48 -6.42
CA GLN A 597 23.46 -8.38 -5.88
C GLN A 597 22.94 -9.18 -4.68
N PHE A 598 22.24 -8.52 -3.76
CA PHE A 598 21.63 -9.16 -2.59
C PHE A 598 20.74 -10.35 -2.96
N PHE A 599 19.91 -10.20 -3.98
CA PHE A 599 19.02 -11.27 -4.47
C PHE A 599 19.69 -12.19 -5.51
N ASN A 600 20.94 -11.95 -5.90
CA ASN A 600 21.58 -12.61 -7.05
C ASN A 600 20.66 -12.62 -8.28
N PHE A 601 20.03 -11.47 -8.55
CA PHE A 601 19.01 -11.33 -9.58
C PHE A 601 19.64 -11.22 -10.97
N GLN A 602 19.08 -11.93 -11.95
CA GLN A 602 19.72 -12.16 -13.25
C GLN A 602 19.51 -11.04 -14.28
N CYS A 603 18.91 -9.92 -13.89
CA CYS A 603 18.80 -8.72 -14.72
C CYS A 603 19.36 -7.52 -13.94
N PRO A 604 20.19 -6.66 -14.55
CA PRO A 604 20.62 -5.42 -13.92
C PRO A 604 19.43 -4.57 -13.46
N ILE A 605 19.49 -4.10 -12.21
CA ILE A 605 18.53 -3.17 -11.64
C ILE A 605 19.19 -1.81 -11.54
N ASP A 606 18.50 -0.78 -11.99
CA ASP A 606 19.01 0.57 -12.13
C ASP A 606 17.91 1.59 -11.82
N GLY A 607 18.28 2.82 -11.48
CA GLY A 607 17.37 3.91 -11.17
C GLY A 607 17.70 5.19 -11.93
N ASP A 608 16.73 6.09 -11.98
CA ASP A 608 16.89 7.48 -12.38
C ASP A 608 16.69 8.39 -11.17
N ALA A 609 17.40 9.52 -11.13
CA ALA A 609 17.25 10.49 -10.06
C ALA A 609 16.96 11.88 -10.65
N HIS A 610 15.98 12.55 -10.08
CA HIS A 610 15.64 13.93 -10.40
C HIS A 610 15.74 14.79 -9.15
N VAL A 611 16.29 15.99 -9.31
CA VAL A 611 16.56 16.92 -8.21
C VAL A 611 15.67 18.13 -8.35
N GLY A 612 14.99 18.53 -7.28
CA GLY A 612 14.08 19.67 -7.28
C GLY A 612 13.77 20.16 -5.88
N TYR A 613 12.72 20.96 -5.76
CA TYR A 613 12.24 21.44 -4.47
C TYR A 613 10.97 20.70 -4.01
N CYS A 614 10.08 20.37 -4.94
CA CYS A 614 8.81 19.69 -4.65
C CYS A 614 8.71 18.36 -5.41
N TRP A 615 7.73 17.53 -5.02
CA TRP A 615 7.52 16.22 -5.63
C TRP A 615 7.18 16.30 -7.14
N SER A 616 6.61 17.42 -7.59
CA SER A 616 6.35 17.61 -9.02
C SER A 616 7.64 17.79 -9.83
N ASP A 617 8.72 18.33 -9.24
CA ASP A 617 10.00 18.54 -9.91
C ASP A 617 10.81 17.24 -10.04
N THR A 618 10.51 16.26 -9.19
CA THR A 618 11.32 15.05 -8.98
C THR A 618 10.69 13.78 -9.52
N HIS A 619 9.65 13.91 -10.38
CA HIS A 619 8.95 12.74 -10.96
C HIS A 619 8.53 12.94 -12.41
#